data_61d1aadedf64871737d221e8c6a022a2
#
_entry.id   61d1aadedf64871737d221e8c6a022a2
#
_cell.length_a   1.000
_cell.length_b   1.000
_cell.length_c   1.000
_cell.angle_alpha   90.00
_cell.angle_beta   90.00
_cell.angle_gamma   90.00
#
_symmetry.space_group_name_H-M   'P 1'
#
loop_
_entity.id
_entity.type
_entity.pdbx_description
1 polymer ?
#
loop_
_entity_poly.entity_id
_entity_poly.type
_entity_poly.pdbx_seq_one_letter_code
_entity_poly.pdbx_strand_id
1 'polypeptide(L)'
;AAVGAGTGAIIGKRMDKVKAEAAQVKNAQVETVKDTNGLDAVKVSFDSAILFATNKAELSQSAKNSLAQFSKVLNNNADLDIAIIGHTDNTGNDGINQPLSVSRAQSVNSYLLSCGVKSAQIKRIEGQGSTNPVADNSTAEGRKLNRRVEVYMYASQKTIQQAQQAN
;
A
#
# COMPACT_ATOMS: atom_id res chain seq x y z
N ALA A 1 11.35 19.70 -5.70
CA ALA A 1 11.48 20.38 -7.00
C ALA A 1 10.29 20.10 -7.88
N ALA A 2 9.90 21.08 -8.69
CA ALA A 2 8.79 20.91 -9.62
C ALA A 2 9.16 19.88 -10.69
N VAL A 3 8.23 18.98 -10.97
CA VAL A 3 8.37 17.95 -12.00
C VAL A 3 7.64 18.43 -13.25
N GLY A 4 8.31 18.42 -14.40
CA GLY A 4 7.75 18.87 -15.64
C GLY A 4 6.58 18.01 -16.13
N ALA A 5 5.73 18.60 -16.99
CA ALA A 5 4.54 17.93 -17.53
C ALA A 5 4.87 16.64 -18.28
N GLY A 6 5.98 16.64 -19.06
CA GLY A 6 6.41 15.45 -19.78
C GLY A 6 6.81 14.30 -18.86
N THR A 7 7.49 14.62 -17.76
CA THR A 7 7.85 13.65 -16.72
C THR A 7 6.59 13.07 -16.07
N GLY A 8 5.62 13.94 -15.75
CA GLY A 8 4.33 13.52 -15.18
C GLY A 8 3.59 12.56 -16.10
N ALA A 9 3.60 12.81 -17.41
CA ALA A 9 2.95 11.95 -18.38
C ALA A 9 3.61 10.56 -18.45
N ILE A 10 4.94 10.50 -18.42
CA ILE A 10 5.69 9.23 -18.44
C ILE A 10 5.40 8.42 -17.18
N ILE A 11 5.47 9.05 -16.01
CA ILE A 11 5.17 8.38 -14.73
C ILE A 11 3.69 7.96 -14.68
N GLY A 12 2.77 8.81 -15.13
CA GLY A 12 1.34 8.48 -15.17
C GLY A 12 1.06 7.24 -16.01
N LYS A 13 1.67 7.16 -17.18
CA LYS A 13 1.54 6.00 -18.06
C LYS A 13 2.09 4.73 -17.42
N ARG A 14 3.24 4.85 -16.75
CA ARG A 14 3.83 3.75 -15.99
C ARG A 14 2.88 3.26 -14.89
N MET A 15 2.28 4.21 -14.13
CA MET A 15 1.39 3.87 -13.03
C MET A 15 0.06 3.28 -13.50
N ASP A 16 -0.44 3.67 -14.67
CA ASP A 16 -1.61 3.01 -15.28
C ASP A 16 -1.36 1.53 -15.51
N LYS A 17 -0.18 1.18 -15.98
CA LYS A 17 0.22 -0.21 -16.20
C LYS A 17 0.35 -0.97 -14.87
N VAL A 18 0.99 -0.36 -13.88
CA VAL A 18 1.14 -0.95 -12.54
C VAL A 18 -0.22 -1.17 -11.90
N LYS A 19 -1.13 -0.20 -12.02
CA LYS A 19 -2.51 -0.30 -11.52
C LYS A 19 -3.22 -1.50 -12.15
N ALA A 20 -3.10 -1.69 -13.45
CA ALA A 20 -3.71 -2.83 -14.16
C ALA A 20 -3.14 -4.17 -13.66
N GLU A 21 -1.84 -4.24 -13.43
CA GLU A 21 -1.20 -5.45 -12.86
C GLU A 21 -1.72 -5.73 -11.43
N ALA A 22 -1.76 -4.72 -10.58
CA ALA A 22 -2.22 -4.86 -9.20
C ALA A 22 -3.71 -5.21 -9.11
N ALA A 23 -4.52 -4.74 -10.06
CA ALA A 23 -5.96 -5.03 -10.09
C ALA A 23 -6.25 -6.52 -10.31
N GLN A 24 -5.30 -7.31 -10.80
CA GLN A 24 -5.43 -8.76 -10.96
C GLN A 24 -5.22 -9.53 -9.66
N VAL A 25 -4.70 -8.88 -8.63
CA VAL A 25 -4.43 -9.53 -7.34
C VAL A 25 -5.74 -9.74 -6.58
N LYS A 26 -5.96 -10.96 -6.11
CA LYS A 26 -7.17 -11.31 -5.36
C LYS A 26 -7.26 -10.48 -4.07
N ASN A 27 -8.43 -9.93 -3.79
CA ASN A 27 -8.74 -9.13 -2.61
C ASN A 27 -8.07 -7.75 -2.57
N ALA A 28 -7.39 -7.34 -3.64
CA ALA A 28 -6.79 -6.02 -3.73
C ALA A 28 -7.80 -5.01 -4.28
N GLN A 29 -7.88 -3.85 -3.64
CA GLN A 29 -8.61 -2.69 -4.15
C GLN A 29 -7.58 -1.66 -4.59
N VAL A 30 -7.63 -1.23 -5.84
CA VAL A 30 -6.57 -0.46 -6.46
C VAL A 30 -7.08 0.91 -6.91
N GLU A 31 -6.32 1.93 -6.61
CA GLU A 31 -6.70 3.32 -6.87
C GLU A 31 -5.47 4.13 -7.28
N THR A 32 -5.64 5.05 -8.21
CA THR A 32 -4.60 6.03 -8.53
C THR A 32 -4.68 7.19 -7.53
N VAL A 33 -3.55 7.57 -6.97
CA VAL A 33 -3.43 8.69 -6.05
C VAL A 33 -2.25 9.56 -6.48
N LYS A 34 -2.08 10.73 -5.86
CA LYS A 34 -0.92 11.58 -6.07
C LYS A 34 0.08 11.41 -4.94
N ASP A 35 1.37 11.36 -5.28
CA ASP A 35 2.43 11.35 -4.29
C ASP A 35 2.81 12.78 -3.84
N THR A 36 3.82 12.91 -2.99
CA THR A 36 4.26 14.20 -2.48
C THR A 36 4.89 15.10 -3.56
N ASN A 37 5.25 14.54 -4.70
CA ASN A 37 5.77 15.28 -5.86
C ASN A 37 4.67 15.64 -6.86
N GLY A 38 3.40 15.34 -6.55
CA GLY A 38 2.29 15.55 -7.46
C GLY A 38 2.24 14.56 -8.62
N LEU A 39 3.02 13.48 -8.57
CA LEU A 39 3.03 12.44 -9.58
C LEU A 39 2.01 11.35 -9.26
N ASP A 40 1.51 10.68 -10.28
CA ASP A 40 0.63 9.53 -10.09
C ASP A 40 1.37 8.43 -9.32
N ALA A 41 0.65 7.80 -8.43
CA ALA A 41 1.07 6.64 -7.66
C ALA A 41 -0.10 5.66 -7.58
N VAL A 42 0.18 4.43 -7.18
CA VAL A 42 -0.85 3.39 -7.04
C VAL A 42 -1.00 3.04 -5.57
N LYS A 43 -2.24 3.11 -5.08
CA LYS A 43 -2.59 2.66 -3.73
C LYS A 43 -3.34 1.34 -3.84
N VAL A 44 -2.84 0.32 -3.16
CA VAL A 44 -3.46 -1.00 -3.07
C VAL A 44 -3.92 -1.22 -1.64
N SER A 45 -5.21 -1.38 -1.45
CA SER A 45 -5.81 -1.60 -0.12
C SER A 45 -6.26 -3.04 0.04
N PHE A 46 -5.94 -3.62 1.20
CA PHE A 46 -6.40 -4.94 1.60
C PHE A 46 -7.23 -4.81 2.88
N ASP A 47 -8.41 -5.42 2.89
CA ASP A 47 -9.29 -5.45 4.06
C ASP A 47 -8.62 -6.26 5.18
N SER A 48 -8.52 -5.67 6.37
CA SER A 48 -7.92 -6.35 7.52
C SER A 48 -8.65 -7.65 7.92
N ALA A 49 -9.96 -7.72 7.70
CA ALA A 49 -10.72 -8.94 8.00
C ALA A 49 -10.29 -10.13 7.12
N ILE A 50 -9.80 -9.85 5.91
CA ILE A 50 -9.25 -10.87 5.02
C ILE A 50 -7.81 -11.24 5.44
N LEU A 51 -7.04 -10.24 5.87
CA LEU A 51 -5.62 -10.43 6.20
C LEU A 51 -5.42 -11.11 7.56
N PHE A 52 -6.23 -10.75 8.56
CA PHE A 52 -5.98 -11.12 9.96
C PHE A 52 -7.25 -11.56 10.66
N ALA A 53 -7.11 -12.41 11.68
CA ALA A 53 -8.17 -12.63 12.66
C ALA A 53 -8.35 -11.38 13.53
N THR A 54 -9.52 -11.25 14.17
CA THR A 54 -9.83 -10.11 15.04
C THR A 54 -8.75 -9.90 16.10
N ASN A 55 -8.27 -8.69 16.24
CA ASN A 55 -7.22 -8.26 17.17
C ASN A 55 -5.88 -8.99 17.01
N LYS A 56 -5.67 -9.65 15.88
CA LYS A 56 -4.42 -10.37 15.57
C LYS A 56 -3.65 -9.66 14.45
N ALA A 57 -2.34 -9.87 14.44
CA ALA A 57 -1.45 -9.42 13.37
C ALA A 57 -0.83 -10.59 12.60
N GLU A 58 -1.28 -11.83 12.89
CA GLU A 58 -0.85 -13.02 12.17
C GLU A 58 -1.67 -13.15 10.89
N LEU A 59 -0.99 -13.30 9.75
CA LEU A 59 -1.63 -13.40 8.44
C LEU A 59 -2.37 -14.73 8.27
N SER A 60 -3.59 -14.66 7.72
CA SER A 60 -4.34 -15.85 7.32
C SER A 60 -3.68 -16.51 6.09
N GLN A 61 -4.05 -17.76 5.80
CA GLN A 61 -3.57 -18.42 4.58
C GLN A 61 -4.07 -17.71 3.33
N SER A 62 -5.32 -17.24 3.34
CA SER A 62 -5.89 -16.46 2.24
C SER A 62 -5.09 -15.17 2.00
N ALA A 63 -4.68 -14.49 3.08
CA ALA A 63 -3.84 -13.31 3.01
C ALA A 63 -2.49 -13.61 2.36
N LYS A 64 -1.86 -14.70 2.78
CA LYS A 64 -0.57 -15.13 2.23
C LYS A 64 -0.67 -15.40 0.73
N ASN A 65 -1.75 -16.02 0.29
CA ASN A 65 -1.98 -16.27 -1.14
C ASN A 65 -2.11 -14.95 -1.93
N SER A 66 -2.87 -14.01 -1.41
CA SER A 66 -3.04 -12.69 -2.05
C SER A 66 -1.76 -11.90 -2.07
N LEU A 67 -1.03 -11.87 -0.95
CA LEU A 67 0.23 -11.13 -0.85
C LEU A 67 1.34 -11.77 -1.70
N ALA A 68 1.33 -13.10 -1.87
CA ALA A 68 2.26 -13.77 -2.78
C ALA A 68 2.01 -13.35 -4.23
N GLN A 69 0.75 -13.23 -4.64
CA GLN A 69 0.39 -12.69 -5.96
C GLN A 69 0.86 -11.22 -6.10
N PHE A 70 0.61 -10.43 -5.07
CA PHE A 70 0.99 -9.01 -5.06
C PHE A 70 2.50 -8.82 -5.09
N SER A 71 3.27 -9.70 -4.43
CA SER A 71 4.73 -9.64 -4.45
C SER A 71 5.31 -9.73 -5.86
N LYS A 72 4.63 -10.44 -6.77
CA LYS A 72 5.05 -10.52 -8.18
C LYS A 72 4.95 -9.16 -8.86
N VAL A 73 3.90 -8.40 -8.55
CA VAL A 73 3.74 -7.03 -9.06
C VAL A 73 4.89 -6.15 -8.55
N LEU A 74 5.21 -6.24 -7.26
CA LEU A 74 6.28 -5.46 -6.66
C LEU A 74 7.65 -5.86 -7.22
N ASN A 75 7.90 -7.14 -7.41
CA ASN A 75 9.16 -7.63 -7.97
C ASN A 75 9.34 -7.23 -9.44
N ASN A 76 8.24 -7.18 -10.20
CA ASN A 76 8.26 -6.70 -11.59
C ASN A 76 8.47 -5.19 -11.69
N ASN A 77 8.32 -4.46 -10.59
CA ASN A 77 8.45 -3.01 -10.51
C ASN A 77 9.44 -2.62 -9.40
N ALA A 78 10.59 -3.30 -9.39
CA ALA A 78 11.58 -3.18 -8.31
C ALA A 78 12.22 -1.78 -8.21
N ASP A 79 12.08 -0.95 -9.24
CA ASP A 79 12.56 0.43 -9.25
C ASP A 79 11.59 1.44 -8.61
N LEU A 80 10.38 1.00 -8.26
CA LEU A 80 9.43 1.85 -7.55
C LEU A 80 9.65 1.74 -6.04
N ASP A 81 9.34 2.82 -5.33
CA ASP A 81 9.35 2.84 -3.87
C ASP A 81 8.01 2.37 -3.32
N ILE A 82 8.05 1.76 -2.14
CA ILE A 82 6.88 1.18 -1.48
C ILE A 82 6.72 1.78 -0.08
N ALA A 83 5.47 2.09 0.28
CA ALA A 83 5.08 2.45 1.65
C ALA A 83 3.94 1.53 2.09
N ILE A 84 4.01 1.01 3.31
CA ILE A 84 3.01 0.10 3.89
C ILE A 84 2.43 0.78 5.12
N ILE A 85 1.11 1.02 5.13
CA ILE A 85 0.44 1.78 6.19
C ILE A 85 -0.75 0.97 6.72
N GLY A 86 -0.74 0.68 8.01
CA GLY A 86 -1.84 0.01 8.70
C GLY A 86 -2.83 1.00 9.28
N HIS A 87 -4.12 0.67 9.21
CA HIS A 87 -5.21 1.49 9.73
C HIS A 87 -6.22 0.64 10.50
N THR A 88 -6.85 1.23 11.50
CA THR A 88 -7.95 0.64 12.26
C THR A 88 -9.20 1.50 12.15
N ASP A 89 -10.34 0.97 12.57
CA ASP A 89 -11.50 1.81 12.89
C ASP A 89 -11.28 2.47 14.27
N ASN A 90 -12.27 3.21 14.77
CA ASN A 90 -12.18 3.89 16.05
C ASN A 90 -12.73 3.07 17.24
N THR A 91 -13.00 1.78 17.05
CA THR A 91 -13.47 0.90 18.11
C THR A 91 -12.34 0.66 19.13
N GLY A 92 -12.69 0.70 20.42
CA GLY A 92 -11.71 0.58 21.49
C GLY A 92 -10.95 1.87 21.73
N ASN A 93 -9.67 1.79 22.00
CA ASN A 93 -8.85 2.97 22.29
C ASN A 93 -7.53 2.98 21.50
N ASP A 94 -6.92 4.16 21.45
CA ASP A 94 -5.69 4.37 20.68
C ASP A 94 -4.50 3.59 21.22
N GLY A 95 -4.49 3.32 22.53
CA GLY A 95 -3.43 2.51 23.15
C GLY A 95 -3.38 1.07 22.62
N ILE A 96 -4.50 0.58 22.07
CA ILE A 96 -4.60 -0.73 21.43
C ILE A 96 -4.48 -0.58 19.91
N ASN A 97 -5.19 0.38 19.32
CA ASN A 97 -5.29 0.53 17.87
C ASN A 97 -3.96 0.91 17.22
N GLN A 98 -3.22 1.82 17.83
CA GLN A 98 -1.95 2.28 17.27
C GLN A 98 -0.92 1.14 17.18
N PRO A 99 -0.60 0.40 18.26
CA PRO A 99 0.33 -0.73 18.16
C PRO A 99 -0.17 -1.84 17.23
N LEU A 100 -1.48 -2.10 17.21
CA LEU A 100 -2.05 -3.13 16.33
C LEU A 100 -1.84 -2.77 14.86
N SER A 101 -2.08 -1.51 14.49
CA SER A 101 -1.88 -1.04 13.12
C SER A 101 -0.41 -1.14 12.69
N VAL A 102 0.53 -0.84 13.59
CA VAL A 102 1.97 -1.02 13.35
C VAL A 102 2.31 -2.49 13.14
N SER A 103 1.86 -3.36 14.03
CA SER A 103 2.13 -4.81 13.95
C SER A 103 1.59 -5.42 12.67
N ARG A 104 0.41 -4.99 12.23
CA ARG A 104 -0.19 -5.47 10.98
C ARG A 104 0.60 -5.01 9.76
N ALA A 105 1.02 -3.76 9.72
CA ALA A 105 1.89 -3.26 8.64
C ALA A 105 3.21 -4.04 8.59
N GLN A 106 3.80 -4.32 9.75
CA GLN A 106 5.03 -5.10 9.85
C GLN A 106 4.84 -6.54 9.38
N SER A 107 3.70 -7.17 9.68
CA SER A 107 3.40 -8.54 9.22
C SER A 107 3.31 -8.60 7.70
N VAL A 108 2.66 -7.62 7.07
CA VAL A 108 2.59 -7.54 5.61
C VAL A 108 3.99 -7.36 5.03
N ASN A 109 4.79 -6.46 5.59
CA ASN A 109 6.16 -6.23 5.16
C ASN A 109 7.01 -7.51 5.24
N SER A 110 6.97 -8.19 6.37
CA SER A 110 7.77 -9.41 6.58
C SER A 110 7.41 -10.49 5.58
N TYR A 111 6.12 -10.64 5.29
CA TYR A 111 5.69 -11.65 4.32
C TYR A 111 6.11 -11.29 2.89
N LEU A 112 5.98 -10.02 2.49
CA LEU A 112 6.42 -9.57 1.18
C LEU A 112 7.93 -9.78 0.99
N LEU A 113 8.73 -9.50 2.02
CA LEU A 113 10.17 -9.76 1.99
C LEU A 113 10.45 -11.25 1.81
N SER A 114 9.69 -12.11 2.49
CA SER A 114 9.83 -13.57 2.33
C SER A 114 9.49 -14.05 0.93
N CYS A 115 8.68 -13.27 0.19
CA CYS A 115 8.33 -13.55 -1.21
C CYS A 115 9.30 -12.92 -2.22
N GLY A 116 10.43 -12.39 -1.74
CA GLY A 116 11.50 -11.88 -2.60
C GLY A 116 11.46 -10.39 -2.88
N VAL A 117 10.52 -9.65 -2.29
CA VAL A 117 10.52 -8.19 -2.41
C VAL A 117 11.77 -7.64 -1.70
N LYS A 118 12.49 -6.74 -2.36
CA LYS A 118 13.76 -6.23 -1.82
C LYS A 118 13.51 -5.19 -0.73
N SER A 119 14.21 -5.32 0.39
CA SER A 119 14.09 -4.39 1.50
C SER A 119 14.43 -2.95 1.10
N ALA A 120 15.35 -2.77 0.16
CA ALA A 120 15.72 -1.44 -0.35
C ALA A 120 14.56 -0.72 -1.03
N GLN A 121 13.54 -1.45 -1.48
CA GLN A 121 12.35 -0.90 -2.11
C GLN A 121 11.37 -0.35 -1.07
N ILE A 122 11.38 -0.89 0.15
CA ILE A 122 10.44 -0.52 1.21
C ILE A 122 10.96 0.72 1.93
N LYS A 123 10.25 1.84 1.78
CA LYS A 123 10.68 3.15 2.34
C LYS A 123 9.97 3.53 3.62
N ARG A 124 8.73 3.06 3.81
CA ARG A 124 7.94 3.38 5.01
C ARG A 124 7.13 2.17 5.42
N ILE A 125 7.11 1.91 6.72
CA ILE A 125 6.25 0.93 7.37
C ILE A 125 5.66 1.63 8.58
N GLU A 126 4.36 1.94 8.55
CA GLU A 126 3.71 2.74 9.59
C GLU A 126 2.38 2.15 10.00
N GLY A 127 2.00 2.42 11.25
CA GLY A 127 0.63 2.27 11.70
C GLY A 127 0.08 3.64 12.04
N GLN A 128 -1.09 3.97 11.51
CA GLN A 128 -1.75 5.25 11.78
C GLN A 128 -2.98 5.09 12.69
N GLY A 129 -3.22 3.88 13.22
CA GLY A 129 -4.34 3.65 14.10
C GLY A 129 -5.65 4.08 13.45
N SER A 130 -6.49 4.79 14.19
CA SER A 130 -7.79 5.28 13.71
C SER A 130 -7.76 6.71 13.17
N THR A 131 -6.56 7.31 12.96
CA THR A 131 -6.43 8.74 12.67
C THR A 131 -6.78 9.13 11.24
N ASN A 132 -6.84 8.19 10.29
CA ASN A 132 -7.12 8.48 8.88
C ASN A 132 -8.26 7.62 8.34
N PRO A 133 -9.52 7.86 8.78
CA PRO A 133 -10.65 7.12 8.27
C PRO A 133 -10.92 7.46 6.80
N VAL A 134 -11.33 6.44 6.02
CA VAL A 134 -11.79 6.62 4.64
C VAL A 134 -13.31 6.54 4.55
N ALA A 135 -13.98 6.17 5.64
CA ALA A 135 -15.41 6.02 5.72
C ALA A 135 -15.93 6.37 7.11
N ASP A 136 -17.24 6.37 7.27
CA ASP A 136 -17.91 6.74 8.51
C ASP A 136 -17.76 5.63 9.56
N ASN A 137 -17.10 5.93 10.69
CA ASN A 137 -16.94 5.01 11.81
C ASN A 137 -18.24 4.73 12.58
N SER A 138 -19.31 5.49 12.34
CA SER A 138 -20.59 5.28 13.01
C SER A 138 -21.38 4.11 12.41
N THR A 139 -20.99 3.64 11.21
CA THR A 139 -21.64 2.49 10.55
C THR A 139 -20.70 1.28 10.54
N ALA A 140 -21.28 0.08 10.52
CA ALA A 140 -20.52 -1.16 10.44
C ALA A 140 -19.76 -1.25 9.11
N GLU A 141 -20.40 -0.85 8.01
CA GLU A 141 -19.75 -0.82 6.68
C GLU A 141 -18.58 0.14 6.65
N GLY A 142 -18.74 1.33 7.24
CA GLY A 142 -17.68 2.33 7.31
C GLY A 142 -16.49 1.85 8.14
N ARG A 143 -16.76 1.24 9.30
CA ARG A 143 -15.69 0.67 10.15
C ARG A 143 -14.90 -0.42 9.40
N LYS A 144 -15.61 -1.26 8.65
CA LYS A 144 -14.97 -2.31 7.86
C LYS A 144 -14.00 -1.72 6.82
N LEU A 145 -14.40 -0.67 6.14
CA LEU A 145 -13.56 0.03 5.17
C LEU A 145 -12.35 0.70 5.82
N ASN A 146 -12.50 1.17 7.06
CA ASN A 146 -11.40 1.80 7.79
C ASN A 146 -10.36 0.79 8.28
N ARG A 147 -10.74 -0.46 8.56
CA ARG A 147 -9.83 -1.53 8.94
C ARG A 147 -9.12 -2.08 7.71
N ARG A 148 -7.95 -1.55 7.40
CA ARG A 148 -7.22 -1.89 6.18
C ARG A 148 -5.71 -1.76 6.34
N VAL A 149 -4.99 -2.39 5.43
CA VAL A 149 -3.56 -2.11 5.19
C VAL A 149 -3.45 -1.58 3.77
N GLU A 150 -2.82 -0.43 3.62
CA GLU A 150 -2.58 0.20 2.32
C GLU A 150 -1.13 0.02 1.94
N VAL A 151 -0.88 -0.33 0.68
CA VAL A 151 0.45 -0.39 0.11
C VAL A 151 0.51 0.58 -1.06
N TYR A 152 1.41 1.55 -0.97
CA TYR A 152 1.62 2.54 -2.02
C TYR A 152 2.82 2.17 -2.85
N MET A 153 2.68 2.26 -4.18
CA MET A 153 3.79 2.17 -5.13
C MET A 153 3.94 3.54 -5.79
N TYR A 154 5.10 4.14 -5.69
CA TYR A 154 5.34 5.48 -6.21
C TYR A 154 6.73 5.60 -6.83
N ALA A 155 6.92 6.64 -7.64
CA ALA A 155 8.17 6.84 -8.35
C ALA A 155 9.32 7.11 -7.38
N SER A 156 10.41 6.36 -7.53
CA SER A 156 11.65 6.61 -6.82
C SER A 156 12.40 7.79 -7.45
N GLN A 157 13.40 8.31 -6.75
CA GLN A 157 14.28 9.34 -7.28
C GLN A 157 14.87 8.91 -8.63
N LYS A 158 15.31 7.66 -8.72
CA LYS A 158 15.88 7.09 -9.94
C LYS A 158 14.85 7.06 -11.08
N THR A 159 13.63 6.64 -10.79
CA THR A 159 12.54 6.58 -11.77
C THR A 159 12.22 7.97 -12.31
N ILE A 160 12.16 8.96 -11.42
CA ILE A 160 11.92 10.36 -11.79
C ILE A 160 13.05 10.87 -12.69
N GLN A 161 14.31 10.64 -12.32
CA GLN A 161 15.46 11.04 -13.11
C GLN A 161 15.44 10.43 -14.51
N GLN A 162 15.13 9.15 -14.62
CA GLN A 162 15.01 8.46 -15.90
C GLN A 162 13.91 9.06 -16.76
N ALA A 163 12.77 9.39 -16.18
CA ALA A 163 11.67 10.03 -16.90
C ALA A 163 12.04 11.44 -17.36
N GLN A 164 12.77 12.19 -16.54
CA GLN A 164 13.27 13.52 -16.91
C GLN A 164 14.25 13.47 -18.08
N GLN A 165 15.12 12.46 -18.11
CA GLN A 165 16.10 12.27 -19.18
C GLN A 165 15.46 11.84 -20.51
N ALA A 166 14.29 11.21 -20.45
CA ALA A 166 13.55 10.78 -21.64
C ALA A 166 12.78 11.91 -22.32
N ASN A 167 12.70 13.08 -21.70
CA ASN A 167 12.01 14.27 -22.24
C ASN A 167 12.92 15.13 -23.09
#